data_2c0729574d9dfa907e9f7288af1edea6
#
_entry.id   2c0729574d9dfa907e9f7288af1edea6
#
_cell.length_a   1.000
_cell.length_b   1.000
_cell.length_c   1.000
_cell.angle_alpha   90.00
_cell.angle_beta   90.00
_cell.angle_gamma   90.00
#
_symmetry.space_group_name_H-M   'P 1'
#
loop_
_entity.id
_entity.type
_entity.pdbx_description
1 polymer ?
#
loop_
_entity_poly.entity_id
_entity_poly.type
_entity_poly.pdbx_seq_one_letter_code
_entity_poly.pdbx_strand_id
1 'polypeptide(L)'
;MSSVLKVDAIQNTSGTSGLTIDSSGRISRSVTPYIYLRGTVAGEATAHGTAETYTDWAVEGSALGGMTWNSSNGRITVPIDGIYVIAAKFYFWINNAAEHGVLAQKNGTTFQEYFTDLADVGNGGRTDHTVTVSEVLKLNASDYISFSCVGDVYGGSNHTTCQMVMVG
;
A
#
# COMPACT_ATOMS: atom_id res chain seq x y z
N MET A 1 18.38 -23.03 -39.20
CA MET A 1 18.63 -23.70 -37.91
C MET A 1 18.28 -22.73 -36.82
N SER A 2 17.40 -23.10 -35.90
CA SER A 2 17.12 -22.30 -34.71
C SER A 2 18.06 -22.70 -33.59
N SER A 3 18.73 -21.74 -33.00
CA SER A 3 19.56 -21.96 -31.80
C SER A 3 18.65 -21.92 -30.56
N VAL A 4 18.76 -22.90 -29.70
CA VAL A 4 18.02 -22.98 -28.43
C VAL A 4 19.04 -22.87 -27.29
N LEU A 5 18.87 -21.84 -26.45
CA LEU A 5 19.63 -21.73 -25.19
C LEU A 5 18.81 -22.42 -24.10
N LYS A 6 19.39 -23.45 -23.45
CA LYS A 6 18.77 -24.13 -22.31
C LYS A 6 19.45 -23.65 -21.06
N VAL A 7 18.69 -22.97 -20.18
CA VAL A 7 19.15 -22.49 -18.88
C VAL A 7 18.08 -22.75 -17.82
N ASP A 8 18.51 -23.14 -16.64
CA ASP A 8 17.61 -23.32 -15.47
C ASP A 8 17.49 -22.05 -14.63
N ALA A 9 18.49 -21.17 -14.70
CA ALA A 9 18.49 -19.91 -14.00
C ALA A 9 19.35 -18.87 -14.72
N ILE A 10 18.98 -17.59 -14.56
CA ILE A 10 19.79 -16.44 -14.93
C ILE A 10 20.23 -15.76 -13.63
N GLN A 11 21.55 -15.70 -13.41
CA GLN A 11 22.16 -15.21 -12.19
C GLN A 11 23.02 -13.96 -12.47
N ASN A 12 23.19 -13.11 -11.46
CA ASN A 12 24.20 -12.06 -11.50
C ASN A 12 25.59 -12.66 -11.24
N THR A 13 26.64 -11.85 -11.33
CA THR A 13 28.03 -12.27 -11.12
C THR A 13 28.34 -12.79 -9.73
N SER A 14 27.50 -12.49 -8.73
CA SER A 14 27.62 -13.03 -7.36
C SER A 14 26.83 -14.33 -7.14
N GLY A 15 26.23 -14.89 -8.18
CA GLY A 15 25.50 -16.15 -8.11
C GLY A 15 24.04 -16.02 -7.62
N THR A 16 23.53 -14.80 -7.44
CA THR A 16 22.13 -14.59 -7.06
C THR A 16 21.22 -14.76 -8.28
N SER A 17 20.26 -15.67 -8.21
CA SER A 17 19.30 -15.90 -9.29
C SER A 17 18.33 -14.73 -9.42
N GLY A 18 18.31 -14.08 -10.58
CA GLY A 18 17.31 -13.07 -10.93
C GLY A 18 16.04 -13.71 -11.52
N LEU A 19 16.22 -14.79 -12.30
CA LEU A 19 15.15 -15.57 -12.90
C LEU A 19 15.45 -17.06 -12.71
N THR A 20 14.43 -17.84 -12.42
CA THR A 20 14.47 -19.31 -12.44
C THR A 20 13.40 -19.83 -13.38
N ILE A 21 13.71 -20.96 -14.07
CA ILE A 21 12.76 -21.67 -14.91
C ILE A 21 12.53 -23.03 -14.26
N ASP A 22 11.31 -23.31 -13.84
CA ASP A 22 10.97 -24.59 -13.23
C ASP A 22 10.87 -25.71 -14.26
N SER A 23 10.75 -26.95 -13.81
CA SER A 23 10.63 -28.15 -14.67
C SER A 23 9.42 -28.13 -15.60
N SER A 24 8.45 -27.27 -15.38
CA SER A 24 7.27 -27.03 -16.22
C SER A 24 7.46 -25.86 -17.19
N GLY A 25 8.66 -25.26 -17.23
CA GLY A 25 8.98 -24.13 -18.10
C GLY A 25 8.43 -22.77 -17.60
N ARG A 26 7.94 -22.69 -16.37
CA ARG A 26 7.43 -21.43 -15.81
C ARG A 26 8.59 -20.59 -15.30
N ILE A 27 8.54 -19.31 -15.64
CA ILE A 27 9.52 -18.33 -15.17
C ILE A 27 9.06 -17.75 -13.84
N SER A 28 9.92 -17.83 -12.82
CA SER A 28 9.73 -17.15 -11.56
C SER A 28 10.86 -16.15 -11.33
N ARG A 29 10.52 -14.96 -10.82
CA ARG A 29 11.50 -14.01 -10.30
C ARG A 29 11.78 -14.38 -8.85
N SER A 30 13.04 -14.31 -8.45
CA SER A 30 13.45 -14.72 -7.10
C SER A 30 12.75 -13.92 -6.00
N VAL A 31 12.46 -12.64 -6.23
CA VAL A 31 11.73 -11.80 -5.29
C VAL A 31 11.01 -10.65 -6.02
N THR A 32 9.70 -10.66 -6.03
CA THR A 32 8.89 -9.50 -6.43
C THR A 32 8.71 -8.58 -5.23
N PRO A 33 9.05 -7.29 -5.33
CA PRO A 33 8.75 -6.33 -4.28
C PRO A 33 7.27 -6.34 -3.91
N TYR A 34 6.98 -6.61 -2.65
CA TYR A 34 5.62 -6.70 -2.12
C TYR A 34 5.60 -6.34 -0.64
N ILE A 35 4.55 -5.64 -0.23
CA ILE A 35 4.25 -5.39 1.17
C ILE A 35 2.74 -5.43 1.40
N TYR A 36 2.34 -5.97 2.54
CA TYR A 36 0.97 -5.92 3.02
C TYR A 36 0.94 -5.36 4.43
N LEU A 37 0.15 -4.33 4.63
CA LEU A 37 -0.03 -3.62 5.88
C LEU A 37 -1.45 -3.81 6.40
N ARG A 38 -1.59 -3.99 7.68
CA ARG A 38 -2.86 -4.03 8.40
C ARG A 38 -2.89 -2.99 9.51
N GLY A 39 -4.06 -2.48 9.79
CA GLY A 39 -4.28 -1.60 10.93
C GLY A 39 -3.95 -2.28 12.26
N THR A 40 -3.34 -1.52 13.16
CA THR A 40 -2.84 -2.00 14.45
C THR A 40 -3.75 -1.63 15.61
N VAL A 41 -4.59 -0.62 15.45
CA VAL A 41 -5.46 -0.12 16.51
C VAL A 41 -6.74 -0.95 16.52
N ALA A 42 -6.91 -1.79 17.57
CA ALA A 42 -8.10 -2.61 17.71
C ALA A 42 -9.20 -1.79 18.41
N GLY A 43 -10.33 -1.61 17.74
CA GLY A 43 -11.59 -1.24 18.38
C GLY A 43 -11.86 0.24 18.58
N GLU A 44 -10.96 1.14 18.20
CA GLU A 44 -11.18 2.58 18.32
C GLU A 44 -10.81 3.31 17.03
N ALA A 45 -11.55 4.37 16.70
CA ALA A 45 -11.21 5.28 15.63
C ALA A 45 -10.16 6.27 16.14
N THR A 46 -9.09 6.43 15.39
CA THR A 46 -8.13 7.51 15.63
C THR A 46 -8.62 8.72 14.85
N ALA A 47 -8.86 9.81 15.56
CA ALA A 47 -9.22 11.10 14.96
C ALA A 47 -7.98 11.64 14.24
N HIS A 48 -8.09 11.81 12.94
CA HIS A 48 -7.12 12.54 12.13
C HIS A 48 -7.69 13.91 11.84
N GLY A 49 -6.99 14.93 12.29
CA GLY A 49 -7.36 16.31 12.03
C GLY A 49 -7.19 16.70 10.57
N THR A 50 -6.60 17.85 10.30
CA THR A 50 -6.41 18.34 8.94
C THR A 50 -5.28 17.58 8.24
N ALA A 51 -5.60 16.54 7.49
CA ALA A 51 -4.68 15.77 6.62
C ALA A 51 -3.41 15.24 7.33
N GLU A 52 -3.60 14.49 8.42
CA GLU A 52 -2.49 13.86 9.14
C GLU A 52 -2.02 12.58 8.45
N THR A 53 -0.70 12.34 8.43
CA THR A 53 -0.13 11.11 7.87
C THR A 53 -0.58 9.90 8.68
N TYR A 54 -1.15 8.91 8.00
CA TYR A 54 -1.60 7.68 8.63
C TYR A 54 -0.43 6.75 8.93
N THR A 55 -0.23 6.42 10.20
CA THR A 55 0.89 5.61 10.70
C THR A 55 0.46 4.32 11.40
N ASP A 56 -0.84 4.12 11.60
CA ASP A 56 -1.40 3.03 12.41
C ASP A 56 -1.46 1.69 11.69
N TRP A 57 -0.43 1.39 10.91
CA TRP A 57 -0.26 0.10 10.25
C TRP A 57 0.94 -0.67 10.77
N ALA A 58 0.85 -1.99 10.69
CA ALA A 58 1.97 -2.90 10.82
C ALA A 58 2.07 -3.80 9.58
N VAL A 59 3.27 -4.28 9.32
CA VAL A 59 3.51 -5.27 8.25
C VAL A 59 2.87 -6.59 8.67
N GLU A 60 1.99 -7.11 7.83
CA GLU A 60 1.42 -8.45 8.00
C GLU A 60 2.31 -9.47 7.28
N GLY A 61 2.87 -10.38 8.04
CA GLY A 61 3.86 -11.32 7.52
C GLY A 61 5.22 -10.66 7.32
N SER A 62 5.74 -10.71 6.10
CA SER A 62 7.04 -10.13 5.75
C SER A 62 6.94 -9.26 4.52
N ALA A 63 7.56 -8.09 4.55
CA ALA A 63 7.83 -7.34 3.34
C ALA A 63 8.85 -8.09 2.46
N LEU A 64 8.62 -8.18 1.18
CA LEU A 64 9.44 -8.92 0.23
C LEU A 64 10.16 -7.99 -0.74
N GLY A 65 11.27 -8.48 -1.31
CA GLY A 65 12.00 -7.78 -2.36
C GLY A 65 12.58 -6.42 -1.98
N GLY A 66 12.82 -6.18 -0.68
CA GLY A 66 13.39 -4.92 -0.20
C GLY A 66 12.37 -3.80 0.02
N MET A 67 11.06 -4.07 -0.10
CA MET A 67 10.03 -3.10 0.33
C MET A 67 10.18 -2.82 1.82
N THR A 68 10.03 -1.57 2.23
CA THR A 68 10.09 -1.18 3.64
C THR A 68 8.90 -0.33 4.05
N TRP A 69 8.51 -0.48 5.31
CA TRP A 69 7.53 0.34 6.00
C TRP A 69 8.18 1.06 7.18
N ASN A 70 7.94 2.34 7.28
CA ASN A 70 8.39 3.14 8.43
C ASN A 70 7.17 3.70 9.17
N SER A 71 6.87 3.13 10.33
CA SER A 71 5.73 3.50 11.17
C SER A 71 5.83 4.90 11.78
N SER A 72 7.06 5.47 11.89
CA SER A 72 7.23 6.80 12.47
C SER A 72 6.82 7.94 11.52
N ASN A 73 6.78 7.68 10.21
CA ASN A 73 6.47 8.69 9.22
C ASN A 73 5.50 8.22 8.12
N GLY A 74 4.91 7.03 8.27
CA GLY A 74 3.89 6.50 7.37
C GLY A 74 4.36 6.21 5.94
N ARG A 75 5.65 5.89 5.72
CA ARG A 75 6.22 5.73 4.38
C ARG A 75 6.40 4.26 3.99
N ILE A 76 5.90 3.92 2.81
CA ILE A 76 6.19 2.66 2.11
C ILE A 76 7.21 2.97 1.03
N THR A 77 8.45 2.52 1.20
CA THR A 77 9.54 2.82 0.26
C THR A 77 9.79 1.66 -0.68
N VAL A 78 9.95 1.96 -1.97
CA VAL A 78 10.23 0.97 -3.01
C VAL A 78 11.74 0.79 -3.22
N PRO A 79 12.20 -0.46 -3.41
CA PRO A 79 13.63 -0.77 -3.52
C PRO A 79 14.21 -0.54 -4.93
N ILE A 80 13.41 -0.63 -5.97
CA ILE A 80 13.85 -0.59 -7.38
C ILE A 80 12.86 0.15 -8.25
N ASP A 81 13.33 0.62 -9.41
CA ASP A 81 12.47 1.22 -10.44
C ASP A 81 11.46 0.19 -10.96
N GLY A 82 10.23 0.62 -11.16
CA GLY A 82 9.21 -0.28 -11.70
C GLY A 82 7.81 0.30 -11.72
N ILE A 83 6.88 -0.52 -12.18
CA ILE A 83 5.44 -0.24 -12.12
C ILE A 83 4.89 -0.96 -10.89
N TYR A 84 4.21 -0.20 -10.04
CA TYR A 84 3.64 -0.69 -8.79
C TYR A 84 2.13 -0.52 -8.79
N VAL A 85 1.43 -1.56 -8.37
CA VAL A 85 0.01 -1.50 -8.05
C VAL A 85 -0.13 -1.25 -6.56
N ILE A 86 -0.94 -0.28 -6.21
CA ILE A 86 -1.26 0.11 -4.84
C ILE A 86 -2.75 -0.12 -4.64
N ALA A 87 -3.11 -0.86 -3.61
CA ALA A 87 -4.50 -1.03 -3.19
C ALA A 87 -4.58 -0.80 -1.68
N ALA A 88 -5.29 0.24 -1.27
CA ALA A 88 -5.49 0.54 0.14
C ALA A 88 -6.97 0.73 0.44
N LYS A 89 -7.36 0.34 1.63
CA LYS A 89 -8.70 0.48 2.15
C LYS A 89 -8.64 1.17 3.51
N PHE A 90 -9.39 2.24 3.65
CA PHE A 90 -9.54 2.99 4.89
C PHE A 90 -11.00 2.94 5.31
N TYR A 91 -11.24 2.46 6.50
CA TYR A 91 -12.56 2.42 7.08
C TYR A 91 -12.74 3.59 8.05
N PHE A 92 -13.73 4.42 7.79
CA PHE A 92 -14.04 5.58 8.59
C PHE A 92 -15.23 5.33 9.50
N TRP A 93 -15.06 5.73 10.75
CA TRP A 93 -16.11 5.71 11.75
C TRP A 93 -16.63 7.13 11.96
N ILE A 94 -17.81 7.40 11.45
CA ILE A 94 -18.36 8.74 11.42
C ILE A 94 -19.38 8.92 12.53
N ASN A 95 -19.07 9.87 13.42
CA ASN A 95 -19.96 10.26 14.51
C ASN A 95 -20.64 11.62 14.29
N ASN A 96 -20.21 12.36 13.27
CA ASN A 96 -20.71 13.70 12.96
C ASN A 96 -20.60 13.97 11.46
N ALA A 97 -21.35 14.97 10.98
CA ALA A 97 -21.20 15.45 9.62
C ALA A 97 -19.86 16.19 9.49
N ALA A 98 -18.89 15.53 8.88
CA ALA A 98 -17.57 16.11 8.58
C ALA A 98 -17.05 15.52 7.28
N GLU A 99 -16.16 16.22 6.62
CA GLU A 99 -15.42 15.73 5.49
C GLU A 99 -14.50 14.60 5.93
N HIS A 100 -14.56 13.48 5.22
CA HIS A 100 -13.72 12.31 5.45
C HIS A 100 -13.01 11.94 4.17
N GLY A 101 -11.75 11.64 4.25
CA GLY A 101 -11.02 11.32 3.04
C GLY A 101 -9.58 10.86 3.26
N VAL A 102 -9.00 10.48 2.14
CA VAL A 102 -7.62 10.04 2.05
C VAL A 102 -6.91 10.79 0.95
N LEU A 103 -5.75 11.32 1.25
CA LEU A 103 -4.81 11.88 0.28
C LEU A 103 -3.70 10.87 0.06
N ALA A 104 -3.57 10.38 -1.16
CA ALA A 104 -2.45 9.54 -1.56
C ALA A 104 -1.28 10.41 -2.03
N GLN A 105 -0.11 10.17 -1.49
CA GLN A 105 1.07 11.00 -1.69
C GLN A 105 2.24 10.19 -2.22
N LYS A 106 2.95 10.75 -3.20
CA LYS A 106 4.26 10.29 -3.65
C LYS A 106 5.31 11.29 -3.23
N ASN A 107 6.32 10.86 -2.48
CA ASN A 107 7.42 11.69 -2.00
C ASN A 107 6.94 12.97 -1.26
N GLY A 108 5.83 12.84 -0.51
CA GLY A 108 5.22 13.94 0.23
C GLY A 108 4.35 14.89 -0.60
N THR A 109 4.19 14.63 -1.90
CA THR A 109 3.31 15.42 -2.76
C THR A 109 2.04 14.64 -3.06
N THR A 110 0.88 15.22 -2.77
CA THR A 110 -0.42 14.61 -3.07
C THR A 110 -0.57 14.48 -4.59
N PHE A 111 -0.87 13.29 -5.05
CA PHE A 111 -1.14 13.02 -6.46
C PHE A 111 -2.61 12.63 -6.70
N GLN A 112 -3.32 12.18 -5.65
CA GLN A 112 -4.73 11.83 -5.72
C GLN A 112 -5.42 12.07 -4.37
N GLU A 113 -6.66 12.48 -4.44
CA GLU A 113 -7.53 12.76 -3.29
C GLU A 113 -8.82 11.96 -3.43
N TYR A 114 -9.22 11.33 -2.33
CA TYR A 114 -10.42 10.51 -2.23
C TYR A 114 -11.24 11.04 -1.07
N PHE A 115 -12.18 11.91 -1.33
CA PHE A 115 -13.06 12.49 -0.32
C PHE A 115 -14.49 12.01 -0.50
N THR A 116 -15.18 11.84 0.61
CA THR A 116 -16.62 11.65 0.65
C THR A 116 -17.22 12.74 1.52
N ASP A 117 -18.05 13.57 0.92
CA ASP A 117 -18.86 14.54 1.61
C ASP A 117 -20.15 13.83 2.07
N LEU A 118 -20.26 13.58 3.34
CA LEU A 118 -21.46 12.98 3.91
C LEU A 118 -22.37 14.09 4.37
N ALA A 119 -23.42 14.33 3.59
CA ALA A 119 -24.53 15.15 4.02
C ALA A 119 -25.06 14.65 5.37
N ASP A 120 -25.26 15.60 6.28
CA ASP A 120 -25.77 15.48 7.63
C ASP A 120 -26.56 14.19 7.91
N VAL A 121 -25.92 13.22 8.55
CA VAL A 121 -26.62 12.07 9.13
C VAL A 121 -27.27 12.57 10.40
N GLY A 122 -28.49 13.09 10.24
CA GLY A 122 -29.24 13.76 11.29
C GLY A 122 -29.17 13.04 12.64
N ASN A 123 -28.80 13.81 13.63
CA ASN A 123 -28.98 13.61 15.06
C ASN A 123 -28.84 12.15 15.57
N GLY A 124 -27.57 11.68 15.72
CA GLY A 124 -27.25 10.45 16.46
C GLY A 124 -27.14 9.17 15.64
N GLY A 125 -27.16 9.24 14.32
CA GLY A 125 -26.88 8.10 13.44
C GLY A 125 -25.38 7.95 13.19
N ARG A 126 -24.80 6.80 13.59
CA ARG A 126 -23.46 6.38 13.16
C ARG A 126 -23.53 5.97 11.69
N THR A 127 -22.68 6.51 10.86
CA THR A 127 -22.53 6.07 9.48
C THR A 127 -21.07 5.65 9.28
N ASP A 128 -20.88 4.40 8.92
CA ASP A 128 -19.57 3.87 8.60
C ASP A 128 -19.40 3.85 7.08
N HIS A 129 -18.23 4.24 6.59
CA HIS A 129 -17.94 4.08 5.17
C HIS A 129 -16.48 3.70 4.91
N THR A 130 -16.23 3.25 3.71
CA THR A 130 -14.91 2.82 3.28
C THR A 130 -14.44 3.64 2.09
N VAL A 131 -13.25 4.20 2.20
CA VAL A 131 -12.52 4.79 1.07
C VAL A 131 -11.53 3.76 0.55
N THR A 132 -11.56 3.50 -0.75
CA THR A 132 -10.61 2.59 -1.41
C THR A 132 -9.73 3.37 -2.36
N VAL A 133 -8.43 3.21 -2.20
CA VAL A 133 -7.40 3.72 -3.10
C VAL A 133 -6.96 2.59 -4.00
N SER A 134 -6.96 2.79 -5.32
CA SER A 134 -6.48 1.81 -6.30
C SER A 134 -5.70 2.53 -7.39
N GLU A 135 -4.39 2.39 -7.38
CA GLU A 135 -3.50 3.14 -8.25
C GLU A 135 -2.44 2.25 -8.91
N VAL A 136 -2.03 2.65 -10.10
CA VAL A 136 -0.89 2.06 -10.82
C VAL A 136 0.11 3.17 -11.13
N LEU A 137 1.30 3.10 -10.51
CA LEU A 137 2.30 4.16 -10.60
C LEU A 137 3.65 3.64 -11.06
N LYS A 138 4.31 4.44 -11.89
CA LYS A 138 5.76 4.28 -12.12
C LYS A 138 6.51 4.95 -10.99
N LEU A 139 7.31 4.16 -10.25
CA LEU A 139 8.14 4.60 -9.15
C LEU A 139 9.60 4.30 -9.45
N ASN A 140 10.48 5.19 -9.00
CA ASN A 140 11.92 4.98 -9.04
C ASN A 140 12.40 4.41 -7.70
N ALA A 141 13.54 3.76 -7.68
CA ALA A 141 14.16 3.29 -6.45
C ALA A 141 14.25 4.42 -5.42
N SER A 142 13.89 4.12 -4.17
CA SER A 142 13.79 5.06 -3.06
C SER A 142 12.60 6.04 -3.09
N ASP A 143 11.76 6.03 -4.13
CA ASP A 143 10.46 6.70 -4.03
C ASP A 143 9.64 6.06 -2.89
N TYR A 144 8.81 6.87 -2.25
CA TYR A 144 7.89 6.37 -1.24
C TYR A 144 6.45 6.83 -1.48
N ILE A 145 5.53 6.00 -1.00
CA ILE A 145 4.10 6.30 -0.92
C ILE A 145 3.74 6.48 0.54
N SER A 146 2.91 7.48 0.82
CA SER A 146 2.29 7.71 2.11
C SER A 146 0.83 8.11 1.91
N PHE A 147 0.05 8.00 2.98
CA PHE A 147 -1.35 8.40 2.98
C PHE A 147 -1.58 9.37 4.13
N SER A 148 -2.32 10.42 3.87
CA SER A 148 -2.84 11.30 4.91
C SER A 148 -4.35 11.14 4.97
N CYS A 149 -4.89 11.11 6.18
CA CYS A 149 -6.32 10.93 6.40
C CYS A 149 -6.93 12.19 7.01
N VAL A 150 -8.20 12.42 6.70
CA VAL A 150 -9.05 13.43 7.35
C VAL A 150 -10.24 12.68 7.93
N GLY A 151 -10.54 12.89 9.21
CA GLY A 151 -11.63 12.21 9.91
C GLY A 151 -11.20 10.99 10.71
N ASP A 152 -12.16 10.29 11.30
CA ASP A 152 -11.93 9.20 12.24
C ASP A 152 -11.70 7.87 11.52
N VAL A 153 -10.45 7.45 11.41
CA VAL A 153 -10.09 6.16 10.79
C VAL A 153 -10.13 5.05 11.82
N TYR A 154 -10.89 4.01 11.53
CA TYR A 154 -10.92 2.80 12.34
C TYR A 154 -9.78 1.85 11.95
N GLY A 155 -8.79 1.74 12.82
CA GLY A 155 -7.53 1.05 12.55
C GLY A 155 -7.56 -0.48 12.72
N GLY A 156 -8.73 -1.11 12.89
CA GLY A 156 -8.81 -2.56 13.08
C GLY A 156 -8.23 -3.36 11.90
N SER A 157 -7.57 -4.48 12.20
CA SER A 157 -6.80 -5.28 11.24
C SER A 157 -7.55 -5.75 9.99
N ASN A 158 -8.87 -5.83 10.05
CA ASN A 158 -9.72 -6.21 8.92
C ASN A 158 -10.40 -5.02 8.23
N HIS A 159 -10.24 -3.83 8.78
CA HIS A 159 -10.94 -2.63 8.34
C HIS A 159 -10.05 -1.73 7.50
N THR A 160 -8.85 -1.44 7.98
CA THR A 160 -7.88 -0.59 7.27
C THR A 160 -6.68 -1.40 6.86
N THR A 161 -6.42 -1.45 5.56
CA THR A 161 -5.36 -2.28 4.98
C THR A 161 -4.69 -1.55 3.82
N CYS A 162 -3.43 -1.88 3.55
CA CYS A 162 -2.74 -1.44 2.33
C CYS A 162 -1.87 -2.58 1.80
N GLN A 163 -1.89 -2.77 0.51
CA GLN A 163 -0.95 -3.64 -0.19
C GLN A 163 -0.31 -2.91 -1.36
N MET A 164 0.93 -3.22 -1.59
CA MET A 164 1.68 -2.69 -2.71
C MET A 164 2.54 -3.77 -3.31
N VAL A 165 2.47 -3.93 -4.64
CA VAL A 165 3.19 -4.96 -5.38
C VAL A 165 3.76 -4.41 -6.66
N MET A 166 4.99 -4.79 -6.99
CA MET A 166 5.59 -4.50 -8.30
C MET A 166 5.04 -5.46 -9.34
N VAL A 167 4.66 -4.93 -10.51
CA VAL A 167 4.10 -5.72 -11.63
C VAL A 167 4.93 -5.64 -12.91
N GLY A 168 5.88 -4.74 -13.01
CA GLY A 168 6.73 -4.57 -14.18
C GLY A 168 7.94 -3.68 -13.97
#